data_ddb044ae5e15b71261334ee4f40c04cd
#
_entry.id   ddb044ae5e15b71261334ee4f40c04cd
#
_cell.length_a   1.000
_cell.length_b   1.000
_cell.length_c   1.000
_cell.angle_alpha   90.00
_cell.angle_beta   90.00
_cell.angle_gamma   90.00
#
_symmetry.space_group_name_H-M   'P 1'
#
loop_
_entity.id
_entity.type
_entity.pdbx_description
1 polymer ?
#
loop_
_entity_poly.entity_id
_entity_poly.type
_entity_poly.pdbx_seq_one_letter_code
_entity_poly.pdbx_strand_id
1 'polypeptide(L)'
;LSTGGWVRQAKGHEIDPRSLQYKTGDGFQHSVRGMALQPAVFVDTTGRSYSVPAHTLPSARGLGEPLSGRLNPPDGAKFAGVMMGDPEGLWLLVSDVGYGFTARLKDLITDRRAGKTVLSVPEGGLVLPPASVSSPDSLVCVANTEGRLLAFPARDVPEMPKGKGNKLFNIPSAKAASREELLVGVAVIDKGGSLIVH
;
A
#
# COMPACT_ATOMS: atom_id res chain seq x y z
N LEU A 1 6.03 8.61 3.10
CA LEU A 1 6.92 7.57 2.61
C LEU A 1 7.49 7.98 1.25
N SER A 2 8.79 7.88 1.08
CA SER A 2 9.50 8.14 -0.16
C SER A 2 9.83 6.84 -0.92
N THR A 3 10.19 6.96 -2.20
CA THR A 3 10.61 5.84 -3.04
C THR A 3 11.88 5.14 -2.53
N GLY A 4 12.74 5.88 -1.81
CA GLY A 4 13.92 5.35 -1.12
C GLY A 4 13.65 4.75 0.26
N GLY A 5 12.37 4.64 0.68
CA GLY A 5 11.98 4.04 1.96
C GLY A 5 12.21 4.96 3.17
N TRP A 6 12.30 6.28 2.96
CA TRP A 6 12.38 7.27 4.04
C TRP A 6 11.00 7.68 4.49
N VAL A 7 10.83 7.89 5.79
CA VAL A 7 9.55 8.25 6.39
C VAL A 7 9.66 9.51 7.25
N ARG A 8 8.60 10.27 7.28
CA ARG A 8 8.41 11.45 8.14
C ARG A 8 6.94 11.73 8.36
N GLN A 9 6.63 12.46 9.42
CA GLN A 9 5.29 12.94 9.72
C GLN A 9 5.21 14.44 9.60
N ALA A 10 4.09 14.95 9.11
CA ALA A 10 3.76 16.36 9.08
C ALA A 10 2.52 16.63 9.94
N LYS A 11 2.50 17.75 10.65
CA LYS A 11 1.30 18.19 11.38
C LYS A 11 0.40 18.97 10.42
N GLY A 12 -0.90 18.72 10.46
CA GLY A 12 -1.92 19.39 9.64
C GLY A 12 -2.36 18.56 8.45
N HIS A 13 -3.52 18.93 7.88
CA HIS A 13 -4.18 18.18 6.82
C HIS A 13 -3.97 18.79 5.43
N GLU A 14 -3.40 20.00 5.35
CA GLU A 14 -3.27 20.78 4.10
C GLU A 14 -1.90 20.64 3.42
N ILE A 15 -1.03 19.79 3.97
CA ILE A 15 0.32 19.63 3.42
C ILE A 15 0.25 18.74 2.19
N ASP A 16 0.68 19.26 1.05
CA ASP A 16 0.94 18.45 -0.14
C ASP A 16 2.28 17.72 0.05
N PRO A 17 2.27 16.39 0.20
CA PRO A 17 3.50 15.63 0.39
C PRO A 17 4.44 15.69 -0.83
N ARG A 18 3.92 15.99 -2.04
CA ARG A 18 4.72 16.10 -3.26
C ARG A 18 5.56 17.37 -3.29
N SER A 19 5.12 18.43 -2.57
CA SER A 19 5.85 19.69 -2.46
C SER A 19 7.00 19.66 -1.44
N LEU A 20 7.12 18.58 -0.65
CA LEU A 20 8.17 18.47 0.35
C LEU A 20 9.52 18.15 -0.30
N GLN A 21 10.61 18.60 0.34
CA GLN A 21 11.96 18.26 -0.10
C GLN A 21 12.26 16.77 0.12
N TYR A 22 12.91 16.15 -0.86
CA TYR A 22 13.42 14.78 -0.82
C TYR A 22 14.93 14.78 -1.05
N LYS A 23 15.59 13.68 -0.71
CA LYS A 23 17.00 13.48 -1.07
C LYS A 23 17.19 13.45 -2.58
N THR A 24 18.38 13.77 -3.05
CA THR A 24 18.73 13.61 -4.46
C THR A 24 18.48 12.19 -4.93
N GLY A 25 17.69 12.01 -5.98
CA GLY A 25 17.32 10.70 -6.52
C GLY A 25 16.17 10.01 -5.79
N ASP A 26 15.58 10.64 -4.76
CA ASP A 26 14.41 10.15 -4.03
C ASP A 26 13.19 11.03 -4.33
N GLY A 27 11.99 10.55 -4.04
CA GLY A 27 10.75 11.28 -4.30
C GLY A 27 9.57 10.78 -3.49
N PHE A 28 8.44 11.44 -3.67
CA PHE A 28 7.19 11.01 -3.06
C PHE A 28 6.76 9.63 -3.60
N GLN A 29 6.36 8.74 -2.71
CA GLN A 29 5.77 7.46 -3.06
C GLN A 29 4.33 7.34 -2.55
N HIS A 30 4.12 7.46 -1.25
CA HIS A 30 2.82 7.22 -0.64
C HIS A 30 2.64 8.07 0.63
N SER A 31 1.41 8.48 0.89
CA SER A 31 1.05 9.18 2.13
C SER A 31 -0.31 8.73 2.63
N VAL A 32 -0.51 8.90 3.93
CA VAL A 32 -1.78 8.62 4.59
C VAL A 32 -2.01 9.67 5.67
N ARG A 33 -3.26 9.97 5.95
CA ARG A 33 -3.69 10.82 7.06
C ARG A 33 -4.15 9.96 8.23
N GLY A 34 -3.82 10.40 9.45
CA GLY A 34 -4.21 9.71 10.66
C GLY A 34 -3.88 10.52 11.90
N MET A 35 -4.25 10.01 13.07
CA MET A 35 -3.96 10.64 14.35
C MET A 35 -2.59 10.20 14.87
N ALA A 36 -1.88 11.11 15.57
CA ALA A 36 -0.51 10.86 16.05
C ALA A 36 -0.37 9.64 16.97
N LEU A 37 -1.43 9.29 17.71
CA LEU A 37 -1.42 8.12 18.60
C LEU A 37 -1.72 6.80 17.90
N GLN A 38 -2.15 6.82 16.64
CA GLN A 38 -2.39 5.61 15.87
C GLN A 38 -1.06 5.00 15.37
N PRO A 39 -0.99 3.68 15.17
CA PRO A 39 0.12 3.06 14.47
C PRO A 39 0.10 3.43 12.97
N ALA A 40 1.25 3.77 12.43
CA ALA A 40 1.49 3.77 11.01
C ALA A 40 1.88 2.34 10.61
N VAL A 41 1.10 1.73 9.72
CA VAL A 41 1.30 0.37 9.23
C VAL A 41 1.87 0.42 7.82
N PHE A 42 3.05 -0.14 7.65
CA PHE A 42 3.75 -0.21 6.37
C PHE A 42 3.59 -1.61 5.77
N VAL A 43 3.54 -1.70 4.47
CA VAL A 43 3.63 -2.97 3.75
C VAL A 43 4.82 -2.92 2.80
N ASP A 44 5.58 -4.02 2.72
CA ASP A 44 6.67 -4.16 1.77
C ASP A 44 6.27 -4.92 0.50
N THR A 45 7.14 -4.91 -0.48
CA THR A 45 6.92 -5.56 -1.78
C THR A 45 6.80 -7.08 -1.71
N THR A 46 7.21 -7.70 -0.59
CA THR A 46 7.11 -9.15 -0.36
C THR A 46 5.80 -9.56 0.33
N GLY A 47 4.97 -8.60 0.73
CA GLY A 47 3.69 -8.85 1.39
C GLY A 47 3.76 -8.94 2.91
N ARG A 48 4.80 -8.37 3.51
CA ARG A 48 4.90 -8.26 4.98
C ARG A 48 4.42 -6.91 5.44
N SER A 49 3.70 -6.88 6.56
CA SER A 49 3.30 -5.64 7.25
C SER A 49 4.20 -5.38 8.47
N TYR A 50 4.32 -4.10 8.80
CA TYR A 50 5.13 -3.57 9.90
C TYR A 50 4.38 -2.43 10.56
N SER A 51 4.56 -2.19 11.85
CA SER A 51 3.91 -1.08 12.54
C SER A 51 4.91 -0.26 13.34
N VAL A 52 4.74 1.06 13.27
CA VAL A 52 5.51 2.02 14.04
C VAL A 52 4.53 3.03 14.65
N PRO A 53 4.64 3.38 15.94
CA PRO A 53 3.81 4.45 16.51
C PRO A 53 4.06 5.77 15.76
N ALA A 54 3.01 6.37 15.17
CA ALA A 54 3.18 7.52 14.29
C ALA A 54 3.86 8.71 14.95
N HIS A 55 3.58 8.94 16.25
CA HIS A 55 4.18 10.05 17.01
C HIS A 55 5.71 9.94 17.17
N THR A 56 6.28 8.75 16.96
CA THR A 56 7.74 8.52 17.03
C THR A 56 8.45 8.81 15.72
N LEU A 57 7.71 9.02 14.62
CA LEU A 57 8.29 9.33 13.32
C LEU A 57 8.88 10.75 13.30
N PRO A 58 9.97 10.98 12.56
CA PRO A 58 10.60 12.29 12.49
C PRO A 58 9.69 13.34 11.85
N SER A 59 9.87 14.59 12.24
CA SER A 59 9.11 15.70 11.68
C SER A 59 9.45 15.95 10.21
N ALA A 60 8.46 16.38 9.43
CA ALA A 60 8.61 16.76 8.02
C ALA A 60 9.42 18.08 7.82
N ARG A 61 9.89 18.74 8.89
CA ARG A 61 10.87 19.84 8.77
C ARG A 61 12.22 19.36 8.23
N GLY A 62 12.56 18.08 8.43
CA GLY A 62 13.75 17.44 7.87
C GLY A 62 13.40 16.48 6.74
N LEU A 63 14.41 15.77 6.24
CA LEU A 63 14.27 14.77 5.18
C LEU A 63 13.64 13.45 5.65
N GLY A 64 13.45 13.28 6.98
CA GLY A 64 12.98 12.04 7.57
C GLY A 64 14.11 11.08 7.93
N GLU A 65 13.79 9.81 8.06
CA GLU A 65 14.75 8.73 8.34
C GLU A 65 14.40 7.47 7.56
N PRO A 66 15.36 6.57 7.29
CA PRO A 66 15.09 5.31 6.62
C PRO A 66 14.31 4.37 7.55
N LEU A 67 13.24 3.77 7.06
CA LEU A 67 12.47 2.76 7.79
C LEU A 67 13.29 1.52 8.14
N SER A 68 14.30 1.18 7.35
CA SER A 68 15.26 0.09 7.63
C SER A 68 16.07 0.29 8.93
N GLY A 69 16.16 1.52 9.43
CA GLY A 69 16.73 1.78 10.77
C GLY A 69 15.83 1.33 11.93
N ARG A 70 14.53 1.18 11.70
CA ARG A 70 13.54 0.78 12.71
C ARG A 70 13.02 -0.63 12.50
N LEU A 71 12.94 -1.08 11.26
CA LEU A 71 12.30 -2.31 10.82
C LEU A 71 13.34 -3.19 10.12
N ASN A 72 13.11 -4.50 10.12
CA ASN A 72 13.99 -5.48 9.51
C ASN A 72 13.27 -6.18 8.32
N PRO A 73 13.06 -5.49 7.18
CA PRO A 73 12.51 -6.13 6.00
C PRO A 73 13.49 -7.17 5.45
N PRO A 74 13.02 -8.18 4.70
CA PRO A 74 13.89 -9.09 3.98
C PRO A 74 14.81 -8.35 3.01
N ASP A 75 15.96 -8.94 2.70
CA ASP A 75 16.91 -8.37 1.75
C ASP A 75 16.26 -8.11 0.39
N GLY A 76 16.49 -6.92 -0.17
CA GLY A 76 15.90 -6.48 -1.43
C GLY A 76 14.43 -6.04 -1.36
N ALA A 77 13.72 -6.24 -0.25
CA ALA A 77 12.37 -5.74 -0.08
C ALA A 77 12.34 -4.20 0.00
N LYS A 78 11.35 -3.61 -0.67
CA LYS A 78 11.06 -2.17 -0.61
C LYS A 78 9.70 -1.95 0.02
N PHE A 79 9.51 -0.82 0.69
CA PHE A 79 8.19 -0.47 1.23
C PHE A 79 7.27 -0.01 0.08
N ALA A 80 6.13 -0.69 -0.08
CA ALA A 80 5.15 -0.39 -1.11
C ALA A 80 4.19 0.74 -0.70
N GLY A 81 3.87 0.87 0.59
CA GLY A 81 2.99 1.93 1.07
C GLY A 81 2.81 1.96 2.58
N VAL A 82 1.95 2.86 3.02
CA VAL A 82 1.64 3.12 4.43
C VAL A 82 0.13 3.23 4.62
N MET A 83 -0.39 2.70 5.72
CA MET A 83 -1.79 2.67 6.12
C MET A 83 -1.93 3.23 7.54
N MET A 84 -3.02 3.94 7.79
CA MET A 84 -3.41 4.44 9.12
C MET A 84 -4.93 4.60 9.18
N GLY A 85 -5.48 4.73 10.35
CA GLY A 85 -6.89 5.06 10.55
C GLY A 85 -7.57 4.19 11.59
N ASP A 86 -8.86 3.95 11.40
CA ASP A 86 -9.66 3.08 12.26
C ASP A 86 -9.12 1.64 12.18
N PRO A 87 -8.89 0.97 13.33
CA PRO A 87 -8.54 -0.44 13.36
C PRO A 87 -9.50 -1.37 12.60
N GLU A 88 -10.78 -1.02 12.56
CA GLU A 88 -11.81 -1.76 11.81
C GLU A 88 -11.91 -1.31 10.33
N GLY A 89 -11.22 -0.26 9.94
CA GLY A 89 -11.20 0.24 8.56
C GLY A 89 -10.58 -0.77 7.60
N LEU A 90 -11.17 -0.89 6.42
CA LEU A 90 -10.74 -1.82 5.38
C LEU A 90 -9.65 -1.22 4.49
N TRP A 91 -8.67 -2.04 4.17
CA TRP A 91 -7.58 -1.72 3.26
C TRP A 91 -7.47 -2.79 2.19
N LEU A 92 -7.41 -2.37 0.95
CA LEU A 92 -7.19 -3.21 -0.21
C LEU A 92 -5.69 -3.48 -0.36
N LEU A 93 -5.33 -4.76 -0.38
CA LEU A 93 -3.98 -5.27 -0.63
C LEU A 93 -3.99 -6.05 -1.95
N VAL A 94 -3.11 -5.69 -2.88
CA VAL A 94 -3.06 -6.27 -4.23
C VAL A 94 -1.62 -6.55 -4.62
N SER A 95 -1.39 -7.68 -5.27
CA SER A 95 -0.13 -7.97 -5.96
C SER A 95 -0.21 -7.57 -7.44
N ASP A 96 0.92 -7.19 -8.02
CA ASP A 96 1.03 -6.82 -9.43
C ASP A 96 0.69 -7.95 -10.40
N VAL A 97 0.61 -9.19 -9.91
CA VAL A 97 0.16 -10.37 -10.68
C VAL A 97 -1.35 -10.61 -10.60
N GLY A 98 -2.12 -9.64 -10.10
CA GLY A 98 -3.57 -9.60 -10.20
C GLY A 98 -4.36 -10.25 -9.06
N TYR A 99 -3.73 -10.63 -7.95
CA TYR A 99 -4.41 -11.17 -6.77
C TYR A 99 -4.52 -10.16 -5.66
N GLY A 100 -5.63 -10.18 -4.92
CA GLY A 100 -5.82 -9.26 -3.79
C GLY A 100 -7.03 -9.59 -2.93
N PHE A 101 -7.13 -8.87 -1.83
CA PHE A 101 -8.21 -8.96 -0.85
C PHE A 101 -8.27 -7.66 -0.04
N THR A 102 -9.37 -7.48 0.70
CA THR A 102 -9.48 -6.44 1.71
C THR A 102 -9.18 -7.02 3.08
N ALA A 103 -8.48 -6.25 3.91
CA ALA A 103 -8.18 -6.62 5.30
C ALA A 103 -8.49 -5.46 6.24
N ARG A 104 -8.88 -5.78 7.49
CA ARG A 104 -9.01 -4.75 8.52
C ARG A 104 -7.64 -4.29 8.97
N LEU A 105 -7.48 -3.00 9.23
CA LEU A 105 -6.19 -2.44 9.65
C LEU A 105 -5.63 -3.16 10.88
N LYS A 106 -6.49 -3.53 11.86
CA LYS A 106 -6.07 -4.28 13.05
C LYS A 106 -5.38 -5.60 12.74
N ASP A 107 -5.80 -6.28 11.66
CA ASP A 107 -5.22 -7.54 11.23
C ASP A 107 -3.85 -7.37 10.57
N LEU A 108 -3.47 -6.13 10.24
CA LEU A 108 -2.19 -5.78 9.63
C LEU A 108 -1.17 -5.25 10.65
N ILE A 109 -1.62 -4.87 11.86
CA ILE A 109 -0.77 -4.34 12.93
C ILE A 109 0.08 -5.46 13.52
N THR A 110 1.37 -5.19 13.77
CA THR A 110 2.32 -6.08 14.42
C THR A 110 3.38 -5.28 15.16
N ASP A 111 3.84 -5.79 16.28
CA ASP A 111 4.96 -5.26 17.08
C ASP A 111 6.33 -5.83 16.66
N ARG A 112 6.34 -6.81 15.73
CA ARG A 112 7.55 -7.46 15.27
C ARG A 112 8.32 -6.58 14.30
N ARG A 113 9.59 -6.28 14.61
CA ARG A 113 10.46 -5.52 13.70
C ARG A 113 10.69 -6.21 12.34
N ALA A 114 10.68 -7.55 12.32
CA ALA A 114 10.76 -8.35 11.10
C ALA A 114 9.42 -8.44 10.33
N GLY A 115 8.37 -7.77 10.85
CA GLY A 115 7.04 -7.79 10.27
C GLY A 115 6.34 -9.15 10.33
N LYS A 116 5.16 -9.22 9.77
CA LYS A 116 4.42 -10.47 9.56
C LYS A 116 3.92 -10.55 8.12
N THR A 117 3.90 -11.73 7.55
CA THR A 117 3.32 -11.95 6.21
C THR A 117 1.81 -11.79 6.28
N VAL A 118 1.27 -10.88 5.48
CA VAL A 118 -0.17 -10.61 5.36
C VAL A 118 -0.68 -10.90 3.94
N LEU A 119 0.08 -10.53 2.90
CA LEU A 119 -0.24 -10.89 1.52
C LEU A 119 0.75 -11.96 1.03
N SER A 120 0.23 -13.13 0.64
CA SER A 120 1.01 -14.18 0.00
C SER A 120 1.20 -13.82 -1.47
N VAL A 121 2.33 -13.23 -1.79
CA VAL A 121 2.66 -12.81 -3.16
C VAL A 121 3.14 -14.02 -3.95
N PRO A 122 2.58 -14.30 -5.14
CA PRO A 122 3.13 -15.32 -6.03
C PRO A 122 4.59 -15.03 -6.41
N GLU A 123 5.33 -16.08 -6.75
CA GLU A 123 6.73 -15.95 -7.15
C GLU A 123 6.92 -14.92 -8.26
N GLY A 124 7.91 -14.05 -8.10
CA GLY A 124 8.20 -12.94 -9.01
C GLY A 124 7.23 -11.75 -8.93
N GLY A 125 6.16 -11.84 -8.14
CA GLY A 125 5.22 -10.74 -7.94
C GLY A 125 5.68 -9.74 -6.88
N LEU A 126 5.09 -8.55 -6.90
CA LEU A 126 5.32 -7.48 -5.93
C LEU A 126 3.99 -6.93 -5.43
N VAL A 127 3.99 -6.40 -4.22
CA VAL A 127 2.83 -5.70 -3.66
C VAL A 127 2.74 -4.29 -4.25
N LEU A 128 1.53 -3.90 -4.67
CA LEU A 128 1.20 -2.54 -5.06
C LEU A 128 0.87 -1.68 -3.83
N PRO A 129 0.93 -0.35 -3.93
CA PRO A 129 0.52 0.54 -2.84
C PRO A 129 -0.90 0.21 -2.36
N PRO A 130 -1.11 0.08 -1.03
CA PRO A 130 -2.43 -0.24 -0.48
C PRO A 130 -3.39 0.94 -0.65
N ALA A 131 -4.69 0.66 -0.75
CA ALA A 131 -5.73 1.68 -0.84
C ALA A 131 -6.79 1.49 0.25
N SER A 132 -7.25 2.57 0.87
CA SER A 132 -8.35 2.52 1.84
C SER A 132 -9.68 2.25 1.14
N VAL A 133 -10.54 1.46 1.77
CA VAL A 133 -11.90 1.16 1.30
C VAL A 133 -12.88 1.74 2.30
N SER A 134 -13.61 2.77 1.90
CA SER A 134 -14.53 3.50 2.78
C SER A 134 -15.94 2.89 2.80
N SER A 135 -16.32 2.15 1.75
CA SER A 135 -17.65 1.57 1.58
C SER A 135 -17.58 0.29 0.74
N PRO A 136 -18.49 -0.68 0.98
CA PRO A 136 -18.67 -1.83 0.10
C PRO A 136 -19.04 -1.46 -1.34
N ASP A 137 -19.63 -0.27 -1.53
CA ASP A 137 -20.03 0.25 -2.83
C ASP A 137 -18.96 1.12 -3.52
N SER A 138 -17.83 1.39 -2.86
CA SER A 138 -16.67 2.02 -3.49
C SER A 138 -16.19 1.18 -4.66
N LEU A 139 -15.74 1.81 -5.75
CA LEU A 139 -15.21 1.11 -6.91
C LEU A 139 -13.72 0.85 -6.75
N VAL A 140 -13.34 -0.41 -6.80
CA VAL A 140 -11.95 -0.83 -6.96
C VAL A 140 -11.61 -0.75 -8.44
N CYS A 141 -10.60 0.05 -8.77
CA CYS A 141 -10.08 0.22 -10.12
C CYS A 141 -8.69 -0.38 -10.21
N VAL A 142 -8.45 -1.24 -11.18
CA VAL A 142 -7.14 -1.86 -11.43
C VAL A 142 -6.76 -1.67 -12.89
N ALA A 143 -5.51 -1.27 -13.14
CA ALA A 143 -4.99 -1.06 -14.49
C ALA A 143 -3.74 -1.92 -14.72
N ASN A 144 -3.57 -2.43 -15.95
CA ASN A 144 -2.43 -3.26 -16.31
C ASN A 144 -1.48 -2.55 -17.31
N THR A 145 -0.32 -3.18 -17.57
CA THR A 145 0.70 -2.71 -18.52
C THR A 145 0.21 -2.63 -19.97
N GLU A 146 -0.88 -3.32 -20.31
CA GLU A 146 -1.49 -3.29 -21.66
C GLU A 146 -2.52 -2.17 -21.82
N GLY A 147 -2.66 -1.28 -20.81
CA GLY A 147 -3.62 -0.17 -20.86
C GLY A 147 -5.07 -0.59 -20.59
N ARG A 148 -5.31 -1.80 -20.11
CA ARG A 148 -6.65 -2.24 -19.73
C ARG A 148 -6.99 -1.80 -18.32
N LEU A 149 -8.17 -1.21 -18.14
CA LEU A 149 -8.73 -0.78 -16.87
C LEU A 149 -9.97 -1.62 -16.55
N LEU A 150 -10.07 -2.12 -15.33
CA LEU A 150 -11.25 -2.79 -14.81
C LEU A 150 -11.69 -2.08 -13.53
N ALA A 151 -13.01 -1.87 -13.39
CA ALA A 151 -13.63 -1.29 -12.20
C ALA A 151 -14.78 -2.20 -11.73
N PHE A 152 -14.84 -2.46 -10.43
CA PHE A 152 -15.87 -3.31 -9.80
C PHE A 152 -16.08 -2.89 -8.34
N PRO A 153 -17.24 -3.21 -7.74
CA PRO A 153 -17.54 -2.84 -6.34
C PRO A 153 -16.57 -3.54 -5.37
N ALA A 154 -16.20 -2.82 -4.31
CA ALA A 154 -15.32 -3.35 -3.26
C ALA A 154 -15.91 -4.57 -2.54
N ARG A 155 -17.25 -4.70 -2.47
CA ARG A 155 -17.93 -5.88 -1.92
C ARG A 155 -17.65 -7.18 -2.67
N ASP A 156 -17.18 -7.12 -3.92
CA ASP A 156 -16.81 -8.29 -4.71
C ASP A 156 -15.39 -8.80 -4.38
N VAL A 157 -14.64 -8.02 -3.58
CA VAL A 157 -13.32 -8.39 -3.08
C VAL A 157 -13.47 -9.12 -1.75
N PRO A 158 -12.86 -10.31 -1.56
CA PRO A 158 -12.97 -11.03 -0.30
C PRO A 158 -12.30 -10.25 0.85
N GLU A 159 -12.94 -10.24 2.02
CA GLU A 159 -12.34 -9.76 3.26
C GLU A 159 -11.58 -10.92 3.93
N MET A 160 -10.29 -10.73 4.21
CA MET A 160 -9.41 -11.75 4.80
C MET A 160 -8.38 -11.10 5.71
N PRO A 161 -7.99 -11.72 6.83
CA PRO A 161 -6.94 -11.20 7.70
C PRO A 161 -5.54 -11.38 7.08
N LYS A 162 -5.37 -12.36 6.19
CA LYS A 162 -4.13 -12.68 5.46
C LYS A 162 -4.41 -13.69 4.35
N GLY A 163 -3.55 -13.75 3.36
CA GLY A 163 -3.61 -14.77 2.30
C GLY A 163 -3.17 -14.24 0.95
N LYS A 164 -3.49 -14.96 -0.10
CA LYS A 164 -3.25 -14.56 -1.50
C LYS A 164 -4.39 -13.68 -2.03
N GLY A 165 -5.61 -13.89 -1.52
CA GLY A 165 -6.83 -13.30 -2.04
C GLY A 165 -7.35 -13.96 -3.31
N ASN A 166 -8.34 -13.30 -3.92
CA ASN A 166 -8.90 -13.72 -5.20
C ASN A 166 -8.21 -13.03 -6.37
N LYS A 167 -8.40 -13.58 -7.55
CA LYS A 167 -7.94 -12.96 -8.80
C LYS A 167 -8.84 -11.78 -9.13
N LEU A 168 -8.35 -10.57 -8.93
CA LEU A 168 -9.07 -9.31 -9.20
C LEU A 168 -8.96 -8.91 -10.67
N PHE A 169 -7.87 -9.31 -11.32
CA PHE A 169 -7.63 -9.08 -12.74
C PHE A 169 -7.03 -10.33 -13.38
N ASN A 170 -7.56 -10.72 -14.55
CA ASN A 170 -7.09 -11.93 -15.19
C ASN A 170 -5.83 -11.68 -16.03
N ILE A 171 -4.68 -11.92 -15.42
CA ILE A 171 -3.39 -11.97 -16.10
C ILE A 171 -3.02 -13.42 -16.35
N PRO A 172 -2.69 -13.83 -17.60
CA PRO A 172 -2.20 -15.17 -17.89
C PRO A 172 -0.94 -15.49 -17.08
N SER A 173 -0.87 -16.68 -16.49
CA SER A 173 0.23 -17.03 -15.58
C SER A 173 1.61 -16.96 -16.26
N ALA A 174 1.70 -17.33 -17.55
CA ALA A 174 2.93 -17.22 -18.32
C ALA A 174 3.40 -15.77 -18.44
N LYS A 175 2.48 -14.84 -18.78
CA LYS A 175 2.79 -13.41 -18.89
C LYS A 175 3.14 -12.77 -17.55
N ALA A 176 2.48 -13.21 -16.47
CA ALA A 176 2.82 -12.77 -15.11
C ALA A 176 4.22 -13.24 -14.71
N ALA A 177 4.58 -14.49 -14.99
CA ALA A 177 5.89 -15.07 -14.69
C ALA A 177 7.02 -14.40 -15.49
N SER A 178 6.80 -14.12 -16.78
CA SER A 178 7.75 -13.38 -17.63
C SER A 178 7.74 -11.86 -17.38
N ARG A 179 6.83 -11.36 -16.55
CA ARG A 179 6.59 -9.93 -16.24
C ARG A 179 6.22 -9.09 -17.47
N GLU A 180 5.67 -9.73 -18.51
CA GLU A 180 5.19 -9.03 -19.72
C GLU A 180 3.87 -8.30 -19.46
N GLU A 181 3.00 -8.88 -18.62
CA GLU A 181 1.73 -8.27 -18.25
C GLU A 181 1.59 -8.26 -16.72
N LEU A 182 1.40 -7.07 -16.14
CA LEU A 182 1.30 -6.83 -14.70
C LEU A 182 0.26 -5.74 -14.44
N LEU A 183 -0.28 -5.71 -13.22
CA LEU A 183 -0.96 -4.53 -12.75
C LEU A 183 0.07 -3.42 -12.45
N VAL A 184 -0.25 -2.21 -12.90
CA VAL A 184 0.59 -1.02 -12.68
C VAL A 184 -0.04 -0.02 -11.72
N GLY A 185 -1.34 -0.17 -11.45
CA GLY A 185 -2.06 0.74 -10.57
C GLY A 185 -3.31 0.13 -9.97
N VAL A 186 -3.57 0.55 -8.75
CA VAL A 186 -4.79 0.25 -7.99
C VAL A 186 -5.29 1.54 -7.37
N ALA A 187 -6.59 1.79 -7.48
CA ALA A 187 -7.26 2.89 -6.81
C ALA A 187 -8.62 2.44 -6.28
N VAL A 188 -9.09 3.10 -5.24
CA VAL A 188 -10.46 2.96 -4.73
C VAL A 188 -11.15 4.31 -4.87
N ILE A 189 -12.31 4.32 -5.50
CA ILE A 189 -13.08 5.54 -5.79
C ILE A 189 -14.41 5.44 -5.07
N ASP A 190 -14.70 6.46 -4.26
CA ASP A 190 -15.99 6.59 -3.61
C ASP A 190 -17.03 7.22 -4.55
N LYS A 191 -18.30 7.08 -4.19
CA LYS A 191 -19.41 7.66 -4.95
C LYS A 191 -19.19 9.18 -5.16
N GLY A 192 -19.21 9.62 -6.41
CA GLY A 192 -18.97 11.01 -6.77
C GLY A 192 -17.48 11.38 -6.95
N GLY A 193 -16.55 10.43 -6.70
CA GLY A 193 -15.14 10.59 -7.01
C GLY A 193 -14.84 10.39 -8.50
N SER A 194 -13.60 10.74 -8.89
CA SER A 194 -13.09 10.54 -10.26
C SER A 194 -11.72 9.89 -10.24
N LEU A 195 -11.43 9.09 -11.26
CA LEU A 195 -10.10 8.54 -11.53
C LEU A 195 -9.48 9.31 -12.68
N ILE A 196 -8.26 9.80 -12.46
CA ILE A 196 -7.45 10.41 -13.51
C ILE A 196 -6.35 9.41 -13.85
N VAL A 197 -6.28 9.00 -15.11
CA VAL A 197 -5.24 8.10 -15.64
C VAL A 197 -4.32 8.95 -16.51
N HIS A 198 -3.01 8.85 -16.24
CA HIS A 198 -1.96 9.56 -16.98
C HIS A 198 -1.17 8.59 -17.84
#